data_d4b1c815931da77aff971db4397834c0
#
_entry.id   d4b1c815931da77aff971db4397834c0
#
_cell.length_a   1.000
_cell.length_b   1.000
_cell.length_c   1.000
_cell.angle_alpha   90.00
_cell.angle_beta   90.00
_cell.angle_gamma   90.00
#
_symmetry.space_group_name_H-M   'P 1'
#
loop_
_entity.id
_entity.type
_entity.pdbx_description
1 polymer ?
#
loop_
_entity_poly.entity_id
_entity_poly.type
_entity_poly.pdbx_seq_one_letter_code
_entity_poly.pdbx_strand_id
1 'polypeptide(L)'
;MAKLTIRPATADDIAAMAELKSTYVRSLYRGFISQDILHRSTPDFHAATLRAWLESGMYRILLAECDGVLSHYIVFGTNPEEPHNGLIYEGVSSSFTSTEDKRLLVDRCLQELREMGHTIAHLWILMDNFRVRFLFENLGFRPDGARENRNMFGQELHIARYQYKLK
;
A
#
# COMPACT_ATOMS: atom_id res chain seq x y z
N MET A 1 20.60 -10.19 -14.54
CA MET A 1 19.79 -9.17 -13.81
C MET A 1 18.38 -9.70 -13.56
N ALA A 2 17.87 -9.45 -12.38
CA ALA A 2 16.51 -9.80 -12.06
C ALA A 2 15.53 -8.97 -12.91
N LYS A 3 14.51 -9.63 -13.45
CA LYS A 3 13.51 -8.99 -14.30
C LYS A 3 12.28 -8.64 -13.47
N LEU A 4 11.95 -7.35 -13.37
CA LEU A 4 10.74 -6.87 -12.74
C LEU A 4 9.61 -6.83 -13.76
N THR A 5 8.47 -7.42 -13.41
CA THR A 5 7.24 -7.38 -14.19
C THR A 5 6.12 -6.80 -13.34
N ILE A 6 5.41 -5.80 -13.86
CA ILE A 6 4.27 -5.17 -13.17
C ILE A 6 3.00 -5.54 -13.93
N ARG A 7 1.99 -6.03 -13.21
CA ARG A 7 0.70 -6.43 -13.79
C ARG A 7 -0.45 -6.29 -12.79
N PRO A 8 -1.70 -6.24 -13.29
CA PRO A 8 -2.86 -6.33 -12.39
C PRO A 8 -2.90 -7.67 -11.65
N ALA A 9 -3.36 -7.62 -10.39
CA ALA A 9 -3.57 -8.82 -9.59
C ALA A 9 -4.82 -9.57 -10.05
N THR A 10 -4.80 -10.88 -9.90
CA THR A 10 -5.95 -11.76 -10.14
C THR A 10 -6.28 -12.56 -8.89
N ALA A 11 -7.38 -13.30 -8.90
CA ALA A 11 -7.76 -14.15 -7.77
C ALA A 11 -6.67 -15.17 -7.41
N ASP A 12 -5.89 -15.63 -8.38
CA ASP A 12 -4.81 -16.58 -8.16
C ASP A 12 -3.64 -16.00 -7.35
N ASP A 13 -3.55 -14.67 -7.26
CA ASP A 13 -2.47 -13.98 -6.54
C ASP A 13 -2.79 -13.78 -5.07
N ILE A 14 -4.04 -13.94 -4.64
CA ILE A 14 -4.50 -13.60 -3.29
C ILE A 14 -3.71 -14.34 -2.22
N ALA A 15 -3.47 -15.63 -2.39
CA ALA A 15 -2.75 -16.40 -1.38
C ALA A 15 -1.32 -15.86 -1.15
N ALA A 16 -0.58 -15.60 -2.22
CA ALA A 16 0.78 -15.06 -2.12
C ALA A 16 0.79 -13.63 -1.55
N MET A 17 -0.17 -12.79 -1.96
CA MET A 17 -0.32 -11.43 -1.44
C MET A 17 -0.63 -11.42 0.05
N ALA A 18 -1.51 -12.32 0.50
CA ALA A 18 -1.88 -12.44 1.91
C ALA A 18 -0.70 -12.88 2.78
N GLU A 19 0.11 -13.82 2.31
CA GLU A 19 1.35 -14.23 2.97
C GLU A 19 2.31 -13.05 3.09
N LEU A 20 2.53 -12.32 2.01
CA LEU A 20 3.40 -11.17 1.99
C LEU A 20 2.91 -10.09 2.97
N LYS A 21 1.62 -9.80 2.96
CA LYS A 21 1.02 -8.80 3.87
C LYS A 21 1.15 -9.20 5.32
N SER A 22 0.92 -10.46 5.65
CA SER A 22 1.06 -10.96 7.02
C SER A 22 2.49 -10.74 7.55
N THR A 23 3.49 -11.09 6.76
CA THR A 23 4.89 -10.87 7.10
C THR A 23 5.22 -9.38 7.23
N TYR A 24 4.75 -8.58 6.29
CA TYR A 24 4.96 -7.13 6.27
C TYR A 24 4.36 -6.44 7.50
N VAL A 25 3.11 -6.75 7.84
CA VAL A 25 2.41 -6.15 8.98
C VAL A 25 3.13 -6.49 10.29
N ARG A 26 3.56 -7.72 10.47
CA ARG A 26 4.29 -8.14 11.65
C ARG A 26 5.62 -7.39 11.78
N SER A 27 6.31 -7.18 10.68
CA SER A 27 7.58 -6.44 10.67
C SER A 27 7.36 -4.94 10.88
N LEU A 28 6.39 -4.34 10.17
CA LEU A 28 6.11 -2.91 10.19
C LEU A 28 5.67 -2.42 11.56
N TYR A 29 4.79 -3.17 12.21
CA TYR A 29 4.18 -2.77 13.48
C TYR A 29 4.88 -3.34 14.71
N ARG A 30 6.01 -4.01 14.54
CA ARG A 30 6.80 -4.48 15.66
C ARG A 30 7.26 -3.28 16.51
N GLY A 31 6.93 -3.30 17.80
CA GLY A 31 7.23 -2.21 18.72
C GLY A 31 6.13 -1.15 18.80
N PHE A 32 5.15 -1.13 17.86
CA PHE A 32 4.01 -0.21 17.89
C PHE A 32 2.73 -0.91 18.33
N ILE A 33 2.58 -2.19 18.00
CA ILE A 33 1.41 -3.00 18.33
C ILE A 33 1.88 -4.22 19.13
N SER A 34 1.09 -4.63 20.12
CA SER A 34 1.44 -5.78 20.97
C SER A 34 1.54 -7.07 20.14
N GLN A 35 2.41 -8.00 20.59
CA GLN A 35 2.62 -9.28 19.92
C GLN A 35 1.33 -10.11 19.82
N ASP A 36 0.51 -10.10 20.87
CA ASP A 36 -0.76 -10.83 20.89
C ASP A 36 -1.70 -10.37 19.78
N ILE A 37 -1.71 -9.07 19.50
CA ILE A 37 -2.51 -8.48 18.43
C ILE A 37 -1.91 -8.84 17.08
N LEU A 38 -0.59 -8.76 16.94
CA LEU A 38 0.10 -9.07 15.68
C LEU A 38 -0.09 -10.54 15.28
N HIS A 39 -0.25 -11.46 16.24
CA HIS A 39 -0.53 -12.86 15.94
C HIS A 39 -1.87 -13.08 15.24
N ARG A 40 -2.79 -12.12 15.30
CA ARG A 40 -4.07 -12.17 14.58
C ARG A 40 -3.92 -11.79 13.11
N SER A 41 -2.79 -11.21 12.74
CA SER A 41 -2.47 -10.85 11.35
C SER A 41 -2.03 -12.10 10.58
N THR A 42 -2.98 -12.97 10.30
CA THR A 42 -2.74 -14.23 9.58
C THR A 42 -2.99 -14.07 8.09
N PRO A 43 -2.41 -14.94 7.25
CA PRO A 43 -2.71 -14.94 5.82
C PRO A 43 -4.20 -15.08 5.51
N ASP A 44 -4.92 -15.93 6.25
CA ASP A 44 -6.36 -16.12 6.04
C ASP A 44 -7.15 -14.83 6.28
N PHE A 45 -6.81 -14.08 7.33
CA PHE A 45 -7.42 -12.79 7.61
C PHE A 45 -7.22 -11.80 6.47
N HIS A 46 -5.99 -11.69 5.98
CA HIS A 46 -5.67 -10.76 4.89
C HIS A 46 -6.23 -11.20 3.55
N ALA A 47 -6.29 -12.51 3.31
CA ALA A 47 -6.86 -13.06 2.08
C ALA A 47 -8.33 -12.65 1.91
N ALA A 48 -9.11 -12.66 2.99
CA ALA A 48 -10.51 -12.26 2.96
C ALA A 48 -10.66 -10.79 2.54
N THR A 49 -9.84 -9.89 3.11
CA THR A 49 -9.85 -8.46 2.76
C THR A 49 -9.42 -8.23 1.30
N LEU A 50 -8.35 -8.87 0.87
CA LEU A 50 -7.85 -8.75 -0.50
C LEU A 50 -8.87 -9.26 -1.52
N ARG A 51 -9.53 -10.37 -1.21
CA ARG A 51 -10.58 -10.91 -2.08
C ARG A 51 -11.75 -9.94 -2.21
N ALA A 52 -12.20 -9.37 -1.09
CA ALA A 52 -13.29 -8.39 -1.09
C ALA A 52 -12.91 -7.16 -1.93
N TRP A 53 -11.70 -6.65 -1.80
CA TRP A 53 -11.22 -5.53 -2.61
C TRP A 53 -11.19 -5.87 -4.10
N LEU A 54 -10.65 -7.03 -4.43
CA LEU A 54 -10.54 -7.45 -5.84
C LEU A 54 -11.92 -7.65 -6.48
N GLU A 55 -12.87 -8.27 -5.76
CA GLU A 55 -14.22 -8.56 -6.25
C GLU A 55 -15.10 -7.31 -6.34
N SER A 56 -14.86 -6.30 -5.51
CA SER A 56 -15.68 -5.09 -5.48
C SER A 56 -15.61 -4.26 -6.75
N GLY A 57 -14.51 -4.32 -7.50
CA GLY A 57 -14.27 -3.49 -8.67
C GLY A 57 -14.00 -2.01 -8.34
N MET A 58 -14.03 -1.62 -7.07
CA MET A 58 -13.79 -0.24 -6.63
C MET A 58 -12.31 0.09 -6.49
N TYR A 59 -11.48 -0.92 -6.39
CA TYR A 59 -10.04 -0.80 -6.18
C TYR A 59 -9.28 -1.39 -7.35
N ARG A 60 -8.11 -0.81 -7.63
CA ARG A 60 -7.14 -1.41 -8.53
C ARG A 60 -5.99 -1.97 -7.69
N ILE A 61 -5.51 -3.13 -8.07
CA ILE A 61 -4.38 -3.78 -7.42
C ILE A 61 -3.35 -4.10 -8.48
N LEU A 62 -2.17 -3.48 -8.35
CA LEU A 62 -1.00 -3.79 -9.18
C LEU A 62 -0.01 -4.56 -8.34
N LEU A 63 0.55 -5.60 -8.90
CA LEU A 63 1.64 -6.32 -8.27
C LEU A 63 2.88 -6.32 -9.15
N ALA A 64 4.00 -6.52 -8.50
CA ALA A 64 5.29 -6.64 -9.16
C ALA A 64 5.92 -7.97 -8.80
N GLU A 65 6.41 -8.66 -9.81
CA GLU A 65 7.13 -9.91 -9.68
C GLU A 65 8.58 -9.71 -10.09
N CYS A 66 9.49 -10.25 -9.30
CA CYS A 66 10.91 -10.29 -9.63
C CYS A 66 11.26 -11.72 -9.97
N ASP A 67 11.57 -11.99 -11.25
CA ASP A 67 11.81 -13.34 -11.77
C ASP A 67 10.68 -14.32 -11.44
N GLY A 68 9.43 -13.86 -11.56
CA GLY A 68 8.25 -14.70 -11.33
C GLY A 68 7.84 -14.83 -9.86
N VAL A 69 8.56 -14.20 -8.94
CA VAL A 69 8.25 -14.25 -7.50
C VAL A 69 7.66 -12.90 -7.07
N LEU A 70 6.53 -12.94 -6.37
CA LEU A 70 5.88 -11.72 -5.86
C LEU A 70 6.85 -10.93 -4.97
N SER A 71 7.12 -9.69 -5.34
CA SER A 71 8.00 -8.77 -4.64
C SER A 71 7.22 -7.75 -3.81
N HIS A 72 6.24 -7.11 -4.41
CA HIS A 72 5.43 -6.09 -3.74
C HIS A 72 4.14 -5.85 -4.51
N TYR A 73 3.17 -5.17 -3.86
CA TYR A 73 1.92 -4.79 -4.50
C TYR A 73 1.40 -3.46 -3.94
N ILE A 74 0.48 -2.85 -4.65
CA ILE A 74 -0.14 -1.58 -4.27
C ILE A 74 -1.64 -1.63 -4.58
N VAL A 75 -2.45 -1.13 -3.65
CA VAL A 75 -3.91 -1.03 -3.78
C VAL A 75 -4.28 0.45 -3.82
N PHE A 76 -5.01 0.86 -4.84
CA PHE A 76 -5.37 2.25 -5.03
C PHE A 76 -6.72 2.39 -5.75
N GLY A 77 -7.26 3.59 -5.75
CA GLY A 77 -8.51 3.89 -6.42
C GLY A 77 -8.92 5.34 -6.19
N THR A 78 -10.20 5.62 -6.38
CA THR A 78 -10.76 6.94 -6.11
C THR A 78 -10.90 7.16 -4.61
N ASN A 79 -10.53 8.36 -4.14
CA ASN A 79 -10.74 8.73 -2.75
C ASN A 79 -12.25 8.98 -2.54
N PRO A 80 -12.94 8.19 -1.70
CA PRO A 80 -14.38 8.30 -1.53
C PRO A 80 -14.81 9.62 -0.88
N GLU A 81 -13.93 10.25 -0.09
CA GLU A 81 -14.21 11.54 0.55
C GLU A 81 -13.94 12.73 -0.39
N GLU A 82 -13.05 12.54 -1.35
CA GLU A 82 -12.67 13.56 -2.33
C GLU A 82 -12.60 12.92 -3.72
N PRO A 83 -13.75 12.75 -4.42
CA PRO A 83 -13.82 11.94 -5.65
C PRO A 83 -12.99 12.43 -6.84
N HIS A 84 -12.51 13.67 -6.81
CA HIS A 84 -11.60 14.22 -7.83
C HIS A 84 -10.17 13.74 -7.61
N ASN A 85 -9.89 13.13 -6.48
CA ASN A 85 -8.57 12.67 -6.09
C ASN A 85 -8.50 11.16 -6.00
N GLY A 86 -7.30 10.63 -6.20
CA GLY A 86 -7.01 9.23 -5.97
C GLY A 86 -6.56 9.00 -4.53
N LEU A 87 -6.63 7.76 -4.10
CA LEU A 87 -6.14 7.31 -2.79
C LEU A 87 -5.37 6.02 -2.96
N ILE A 88 -4.16 6.00 -2.43
CA ILE A 88 -3.38 4.78 -2.26
C ILE A 88 -3.79 4.21 -0.90
N TYR A 89 -4.45 3.06 -0.92
CA TYR A 89 -4.97 2.43 0.29
C TYR A 89 -3.89 1.65 1.03
N GLU A 90 -2.99 1.04 0.28
CA GLU A 90 -2.00 0.14 0.86
C GLU A 90 -0.86 -0.11 -0.12
N GLY A 91 0.36 -0.18 0.41
CA GLY A 91 1.53 -0.68 -0.29
C GLY A 91 2.23 -1.69 0.59
N VAL A 92 2.52 -2.87 0.07
CA VAL A 92 3.14 -3.97 0.80
C VAL A 92 4.33 -4.49 0.01
N SER A 93 5.46 -4.65 0.67
CA SER A 93 6.69 -5.12 0.01
C SER A 93 7.42 -6.16 0.84
N SER A 94 8.16 -7.03 0.17
CA SER A 94 9.07 -7.96 0.82
C SER A 94 10.33 -7.24 1.30
N SER A 95 11.08 -7.91 2.19
CA SER A 95 12.33 -7.36 2.70
C SER A 95 13.43 -7.24 1.63
N PHE A 96 13.31 -8.00 0.53
CA PHE A 96 14.31 -7.96 -0.56
C PHE A 96 13.97 -6.95 -1.66
N THR A 97 12.79 -6.29 -1.60
CA THR A 97 12.40 -5.32 -2.62
C THR A 97 13.27 -4.07 -2.54
N SER A 98 13.92 -3.72 -3.62
CA SER A 98 14.77 -2.52 -3.69
C SER A 98 13.92 -1.24 -3.68
N THR A 99 14.54 -0.12 -3.28
CA THR A 99 13.90 1.20 -3.35
C THR A 99 13.51 1.56 -4.78
N GLU A 100 14.34 1.21 -5.76
CA GLU A 100 14.06 1.45 -7.18
C GLU A 100 12.84 0.67 -7.65
N ASP A 101 12.72 -0.60 -7.27
CA ASP A 101 11.57 -1.42 -7.63
C ASP A 101 10.28 -0.89 -7.00
N LYS A 102 10.35 -0.43 -5.76
CA LYS A 102 9.21 0.23 -5.10
C LYS A 102 8.78 1.48 -5.86
N ARG A 103 9.76 2.29 -6.30
CA ARG A 103 9.49 3.50 -7.07
C ARG A 103 8.79 3.19 -8.39
N LEU A 104 9.23 2.15 -9.09
CA LEU A 104 8.62 1.76 -10.36
C LEU A 104 7.14 1.40 -10.22
N LEU A 105 6.78 0.70 -9.16
CA LEU A 105 5.38 0.35 -8.90
C LEU A 105 4.54 1.58 -8.54
N VAL A 106 5.08 2.48 -7.71
CA VAL A 106 4.39 3.73 -7.36
C VAL A 106 4.21 4.60 -8.60
N ASP A 107 5.22 4.72 -9.45
CA ASP A 107 5.14 5.49 -10.70
C ASP A 107 4.03 4.96 -11.60
N ARG A 108 3.89 3.65 -11.70
CA ARG A 108 2.81 3.03 -12.49
C ARG A 108 1.44 3.32 -11.87
N CYS A 109 1.32 3.25 -10.56
CA CYS A 109 0.11 3.62 -9.84
C CYS A 109 -0.29 5.08 -10.13
N LEU A 110 0.66 6.00 -10.02
CA LEU A 110 0.42 7.42 -10.29
C LEU A 110 0.00 7.67 -11.74
N GLN A 111 0.59 6.94 -12.69
CA GLN A 111 0.19 7.01 -14.09
C GLN A 111 -1.26 6.59 -14.27
N GLU A 112 -1.66 5.48 -13.66
CA GLU A 112 -3.06 5.01 -13.77
C GLU A 112 -4.04 5.97 -13.11
N LEU A 113 -3.67 6.58 -11.97
CA LEU A 113 -4.51 7.60 -11.35
C LEU A 113 -4.66 8.83 -12.25
N ARG A 114 -3.63 9.25 -12.98
CA ARG A 114 -3.74 10.32 -13.98
C ARG A 114 -4.71 9.93 -15.10
N GLU A 115 -4.59 8.72 -15.60
CA GLU A 115 -5.45 8.19 -16.67
C GLU A 115 -6.92 8.11 -16.23
N MET A 116 -7.16 7.90 -14.93
CA MET A 116 -8.51 7.96 -14.36
C MET A 116 -9.05 9.39 -14.23
N GLY A 117 -8.20 10.41 -14.47
CA GLY A 117 -8.61 11.81 -14.43
C GLY A 117 -8.41 12.49 -13.08
N HIS A 118 -7.75 11.84 -12.13
CA HIS A 118 -7.51 12.44 -10.82
C HIS A 118 -6.43 13.52 -10.88
N THR A 119 -6.54 14.51 -9.98
CA THR A 119 -5.61 15.65 -9.91
C THR A 119 -4.56 15.49 -8.82
N ILE A 120 -4.90 14.80 -7.74
CA ILE A 120 -4.02 14.57 -6.60
C ILE A 120 -4.12 13.10 -6.20
N ALA A 121 -3.01 12.51 -5.79
CA ALA A 121 -2.98 11.21 -5.11
C ALA A 121 -2.76 11.44 -3.63
N HIS A 122 -3.62 10.85 -2.80
CA HIS A 122 -3.49 10.88 -1.34
C HIS A 122 -2.96 9.54 -0.81
N LEU A 123 -2.27 9.62 0.32
CA LEU A 123 -1.75 8.45 1.02
C LEU A 123 -1.67 8.76 2.51
N TRP A 124 -2.20 7.88 3.34
CA TRP A 124 -2.07 7.98 4.79
C TRP A 124 -0.86 7.17 5.27
N ILE A 125 0.01 7.78 6.06
CA ILE A 125 1.24 7.16 6.56
C ILE A 125 1.26 7.25 8.08
N LEU A 126 1.64 6.14 8.73
CA LEU A 126 1.89 6.12 10.17
C LEU A 126 3.04 7.09 10.49
N MET A 127 2.78 8.05 11.38
CA MET A 127 3.73 9.13 11.66
C MET A 127 5.08 8.64 12.16
N ASP A 128 5.08 7.55 12.92
CA ASP A 128 6.32 6.97 13.48
C ASP A 128 7.07 6.08 12.49
N ASN A 129 6.49 5.82 11.32
CA ASN A 129 7.15 5.02 10.30
C ASN A 129 8.06 5.88 9.42
N PHE A 130 9.25 6.18 9.92
CA PHE A 130 10.22 7.02 9.23
C PHE A 130 10.68 6.47 7.89
N ARG A 131 10.77 5.14 7.75
CA ARG A 131 11.18 4.50 6.49
C ARG A 131 10.19 4.78 5.36
N VAL A 132 8.90 4.59 5.64
CA VAL A 132 7.85 4.82 4.65
C VAL A 132 7.73 6.31 4.35
N ARG A 133 7.78 7.16 5.37
CA ARG A 133 7.77 8.61 5.19
C ARG A 133 8.91 9.06 4.28
N PHE A 134 10.11 8.61 4.56
CA PHE A 134 11.30 8.96 3.78
C PHE A 134 11.17 8.49 2.33
N LEU A 135 10.68 7.27 2.12
CA LEU A 135 10.44 6.73 0.77
C LEU A 135 9.52 7.65 -0.03
N PHE A 136 8.34 7.95 0.50
CA PHE A 136 7.34 8.74 -0.22
C PHE A 136 7.75 10.20 -0.37
N GLU A 137 8.45 10.78 0.60
CA GLU A 137 9.00 12.13 0.48
C GLU A 137 10.02 12.21 -0.67
N ASN A 138 10.87 11.19 -0.83
CA ASN A 138 11.79 11.10 -1.95
C ASN A 138 11.09 10.90 -3.30
N LEU A 139 9.91 10.30 -3.30
CA LEU A 139 9.09 10.16 -4.51
C LEU A 139 8.34 11.45 -4.88
N GLY A 140 8.40 12.48 -4.06
CA GLY A 140 7.76 13.74 -4.32
C GLY A 140 6.46 13.99 -3.56
N PHE A 141 6.04 13.06 -2.71
CA PHE A 141 4.88 13.25 -1.84
C PHE A 141 5.23 14.24 -0.72
N ARG A 142 4.24 15.04 -0.31
CA ARG A 142 4.38 16.01 0.79
C ARG A 142 3.18 15.94 1.72
N PRO A 143 3.36 16.12 3.04
CA PRO A 143 2.23 16.20 3.95
C PRO A 143 1.33 17.38 3.58
N ASP A 144 0.02 17.21 3.69
CA ASP A 144 -0.96 18.24 3.37
C ASP A 144 -1.62 18.86 4.61
N GLY A 145 -1.18 18.49 5.80
CA GLY A 145 -1.69 18.98 7.07
C GLY A 145 -2.80 18.16 7.70
N ALA A 146 -3.45 17.26 6.95
CA ALA A 146 -4.48 16.40 7.50
C ALA A 146 -3.85 15.31 8.38
N ARG A 147 -4.44 15.09 9.56
CA ARG A 147 -3.99 14.09 10.53
C ARG A 147 -5.20 13.43 11.15
N GLU A 148 -5.07 12.15 11.45
CA GLU A 148 -6.09 11.38 12.17
C GLU A 148 -5.44 10.47 13.19
N ASN A 149 -6.26 10.07 14.17
CA ASN A 149 -5.98 8.93 15.03
C ASN A 149 -6.85 7.77 14.52
N ARG A 150 -6.21 6.65 14.24
CA ARG A 150 -6.89 5.47 13.71
C ARG A 150 -6.73 4.32 14.68
N ASN A 151 -7.84 3.68 15.03
CA ASN A 151 -7.79 2.48 15.81
C ASN A 151 -7.42 1.31 14.90
N MET A 152 -6.29 0.65 15.20
CA MET A 152 -5.86 -0.56 14.52
C MET A 152 -5.70 -1.65 15.56
N PHE A 153 -6.53 -2.67 15.46
CA PHE A 153 -6.51 -3.81 16.37
C PHE A 153 -6.67 -3.42 17.86
N GLY A 154 -7.48 -2.37 18.14
CA GLY A 154 -7.69 -1.90 19.51
C GLY A 154 -6.65 -0.89 20.00
N GLN A 155 -5.65 -0.58 19.22
CA GLN A 155 -4.63 0.41 19.55
C GLN A 155 -4.77 1.66 18.68
N GLU A 156 -4.67 2.83 19.30
CA GLU A 156 -4.73 4.10 18.59
C GLU A 156 -3.38 4.45 17.98
N LEU A 157 -3.37 4.70 16.69
CA LEU A 157 -2.18 5.08 15.94
C LEU A 157 -2.39 6.46 15.28
N HIS A 158 -1.33 7.25 15.24
CA HIS A 158 -1.34 8.57 14.61
C HIS A 158 -0.88 8.48 13.17
N ILE A 159 -1.72 8.96 12.24
CA ILE A 159 -1.41 8.96 10.81
C ILE A 159 -1.49 10.37 10.25
N ALA A 160 -0.68 10.63 9.23
CA ALA A 160 -0.66 11.88 8.49
C ALA A 160 -0.95 11.61 7.02
N ARG A 161 -1.68 12.50 6.39
CA ARG A 161 -1.97 12.40 4.96
C ARG A 161 -0.87 13.10 4.16
N TYR A 162 -0.39 12.40 3.16
CA TYR A 162 0.55 12.91 2.15
C TYR A 162 -0.17 13.03 0.83
N GLN A 163 0.27 13.96 -0.01
CA GLN A 163 -0.29 14.18 -1.33
C GLN A 163 0.80 14.27 -2.39
N TYR A 164 0.42 13.90 -3.61
CA TYR A 164 1.23 14.05 -4.80
C TYR A 164 0.37 14.67 -5.91
N LYS A 165 0.84 15.77 -6.50
CA LYS A 165 0.14 16.43 -7.59
C LYS A 165 0.34 15.64 -8.89
N LEU A 166 -0.76 15.15 -9.47
CA LEU A 166 -0.76 14.36 -10.70
C LEU A 166 -0.72 15.24 -11.95
N LYS A 167 -1.17 16.48 -11.81
CA LYS A 167 -1.21 17.47 -12.89
C LYS A 167 -0.54 18.76 -12.47
#